data_96e4628428f66dc929b4dac8e0ff6696
#
_entry.id   96e4628428f66dc929b4dac8e0ff6696
#
_cell.length_a   1.000
_cell.length_b   1.000
_cell.length_c   1.000
_cell.angle_alpha   90.00
_cell.angle_beta   90.00
_cell.angle_gamma   90.00
#
_symmetry.space_group_name_H-M   'P 1'
#
loop_
_entity.id
_entity.type
_entity.pdbx_description
1 polymer ?
#
loop_
_entity_poly.entity_id
_entity_poly.type
_entity_poly.pdbx_seq_one_letter_code
_entity_poly.pdbx_strand_id
1 'polypeptide(L)'
;MYKVSPGRFLGYTYENMQNDLGILARIFPEIIQIDSLGKTEDQRELYHFYIGSANAPKKILIFGGIHGREYMTSQLIMEQTTEFLMKLCRTQDKEYAKILEGKAIHVVPMVNPDGVTISQRGAMGIKNPDLKNLVEEIALREGGRHPQGSYFHRWKANAKGVDLNRNFDALWETCEDAVQEPSRENYKGPKPESEIESRALAELTRREEFQRTISYHSSGAVIYWDFYQ
;
A
#
# COMPACT_ATOMS: atom_id res chain seq x y z
N MET A 1 -12.38 9.81 21.50
CA MET A 1 -12.07 8.58 20.70
C MET A 1 -11.53 9.05 19.37
N TYR A 2 -10.30 8.67 19.02
CA TYR A 2 -9.73 8.99 17.73
C TYR A 2 -10.49 8.27 16.62
N LYS A 3 -10.72 8.94 15.51
CA LYS A 3 -11.26 8.36 14.27
C LYS A 3 -10.30 8.66 13.14
N VAL A 4 -10.06 7.68 12.30
CA VAL A 4 -9.28 7.84 11.09
C VAL A 4 -9.85 8.96 10.22
N SER A 5 -8.99 9.69 9.56
CA SER A 5 -9.37 10.81 8.70
C SER A 5 -10.41 10.36 7.67
N PRO A 6 -11.59 10.98 7.61
CA PRO A 6 -12.55 10.64 6.57
C PRO A 6 -11.99 11.09 5.21
N GLY A 7 -12.03 10.20 4.24
CA GLY A 7 -11.72 10.56 2.86
C GLY A 7 -12.73 11.58 2.34
N ARG A 8 -12.33 12.87 2.26
CA ARG A 8 -13.15 13.93 1.70
C ARG A 8 -12.74 14.19 0.25
N PHE A 9 -13.66 14.53 -0.62
CA PHE A 9 -13.46 14.91 -2.04
C PHE A 9 -12.52 14.01 -2.86
N LEU A 10 -11.27 13.80 -2.41
CA LEU A 10 -10.25 13.00 -3.07
C LEU A 10 -10.15 11.56 -2.56
N GLY A 11 -10.99 11.19 -1.56
CA GLY A 11 -10.84 9.92 -0.85
C GLY A 11 -9.72 9.95 0.19
N TYR A 12 -9.19 8.80 0.58
CA TYR A 12 -8.13 8.68 1.59
C TYR A 12 -6.77 8.92 0.95
N THR A 13 -6.17 10.07 1.21
CA THR A 13 -4.90 10.48 0.59
C THR A 13 -3.68 9.97 1.36
N TYR A 14 -2.50 10.08 0.71
CA TYR A 14 -1.23 9.80 1.37
C TYR A 14 -1.04 10.70 2.61
N GLU A 15 -1.39 11.97 2.53
CA GLU A 15 -1.28 12.92 3.65
C GLU A 15 -2.24 12.55 4.80
N ASN A 16 -3.44 12.03 4.49
CA ASN A 16 -4.36 11.51 5.51
C ASN A 16 -3.71 10.33 6.25
N MET A 17 -3.15 9.38 5.52
CA MET A 17 -2.46 8.21 6.10
C MET A 17 -1.28 8.62 6.99
N GLN A 18 -0.44 9.55 6.52
CA GLN A 18 0.68 10.08 7.32
C GLN A 18 0.20 10.73 8.63
N ASN A 19 -0.83 11.56 8.55
CA ASN A 19 -1.39 12.23 9.72
C ASN A 19 -1.96 11.21 10.72
N ASP A 20 -2.73 10.25 10.23
CA ASP A 20 -3.35 9.22 11.07
C ASP A 20 -2.30 8.35 11.74
N LEU A 21 -1.27 7.94 11.00
CA LEU A 21 -0.16 7.17 11.55
C LEU A 21 0.61 7.95 12.61
N GLY A 22 0.89 9.24 12.35
CA GLY A 22 1.53 10.13 13.33
C GLY A 22 0.71 10.35 14.59
N ILE A 23 -0.62 10.34 14.51
CA ILE A 23 -1.52 10.41 15.66
C ILE A 23 -1.49 9.10 16.44
N LEU A 24 -1.59 7.96 15.76
CA LEU A 24 -1.53 6.63 16.41
C LEU A 24 -0.21 6.43 17.16
N ALA A 25 0.91 6.82 16.58
CA ALA A 25 2.21 6.74 17.23
C ALA A 25 2.31 7.58 18.52
N ARG A 26 1.66 8.75 18.55
CA ARG A 26 1.60 9.59 19.76
C ARG A 26 0.66 9.05 20.82
N ILE A 27 -0.43 8.39 20.43
CA ILE A 27 -1.39 7.81 21.38
C ILE A 27 -0.88 6.49 21.95
N PHE A 28 -0.16 5.69 21.15
CA PHE A 28 0.28 4.34 21.49
C PHE A 28 1.81 4.14 21.34
N PRO A 29 2.66 5.01 21.93
CA PRO A 29 4.10 5.02 21.67
C PRO A 29 4.82 3.73 22.08
N GLU A 30 4.28 3.01 23.06
CA GLU A 30 4.85 1.75 23.57
C GLU A 30 4.38 0.50 22.81
N ILE A 31 3.40 0.66 21.91
CA ILE A 31 2.74 -0.47 21.23
C ILE A 31 3.02 -0.46 19.72
N ILE A 32 3.04 0.72 19.12
CA ILE A 32 3.35 0.89 17.69
C ILE A 32 4.82 1.28 17.51
N GLN A 33 5.50 0.57 16.63
CA GLN A 33 6.81 0.97 16.13
C GLN A 33 6.68 1.28 14.64
N ILE A 34 7.07 2.49 14.23
CA ILE A 34 7.04 2.93 12.84
C ILE A 34 8.43 2.87 12.26
N ASP A 35 8.52 2.35 11.05
CA ASP A 35 9.74 2.22 10.27
C ASP A 35 9.50 2.68 8.83
N SER A 36 10.55 2.82 8.06
CA SER A 36 10.52 3.15 6.65
C SER A 36 11.11 2.00 5.84
N LEU A 37 10.42 1.62 4.78
CA LEU A 37 10.95 0.70 3.77
C LEU A 37 11.72 1.42 2.65
N GLY A 38 11.85 2.75 2.74
CA GLY A 38 12.46 3.59 1.73
C GLY A 38 11.48 4.63 1.16
N LYS A 39 11.84 5.20 0.04
CA LYS A 39 11.04 6.24 -0.63
C LYS A 39 10.74 5.84 -2.06
N THR A 40 9.54 6.19 -2.51
CA THR A 40 9.16 6.06 -3.92
C THR A 40 10.00 6.96 -4.82
N GLU A 41 9.86 6.79 -6.12
CA GLU A 41 10.52 7.65 -7.13
C GLU A 41 10.10 9.13 -6.98
N ASP A 42 8.86 9.44 -6.55
CA ASP A 42 8.40 10.81 -6.24
C ASP A 42 8.65 11.22 -4.78
N GLN A 43 9.57 10.53 -4.09
CA GLN A 43 10.07 10.85 -2.75
C GLN A 43 9.01 10.77 -1.65
N ARG A 44 7.97 9.94 -1.80
CA ARG A 44 7.05 9.61 -0.72
C ARG A 44 7.59 8.45 0.09
N GLU A 45 7.49 8.58 1.41
CA GLU A 45 7.92 7.54 2.35
C GLU A 45 7.04 6.30 2.24
N LEU A 46 7.63 5.12 2.19
CA LEU A 46 6.96 3.82 2.26
C LEU A 46 6.88 3.40 3.73
N TYR A 47 5.80 3.77 4.39
CA TYR A 47 5.63 3.47 5.81
C TYR A 47 5.35 2.00 6.05
N HIS A 48 6.08 1.47 7.01
CA HIS A 48 5.85 0.19 7.65
C HIS A 48 5.72 0.44 9.15
N PHE A 49 4.80 -0.23 9.80
CA PHE A 49 4.73 -0.26 11.25
C PHE A 49 4.37 -1.65 11.75
N TYR A 50 4.67 -1.91 13.01
CA TYR A 50 4.23 -3.16 13.63
C TYR A 50 3.71 -2.92 15.05
N ILE A 51 2.84 -3.84 15.47
CA ILE A 51 2.20 -3.90 16.77
C ILE A 51 2.64 -5.20 17.43
N GLY A 52 3.20 -5.12 18.63
CA GLY A 52 3.77 -6.27 19.34
C GLY A 52 5.29 -6.23 19.37
N SER A 53 5.94 -7.38 19.62
CA SER A 53 7.39 -7.44 19.71
C SER A 53 8.07 -7.64 18.36
N ALA A 54 9.12 -6.87 18.09
CA ALA A 54 9.95 -7.07 16.90
C ALA A 54 10.51 -8.50 16.77
N ASN A 55 10.80 -9.13 17.91
CA ASN A 55 11.35 -10.48 17.97
C ASN A 55 10.26 -11.55 18.17
N ALA A 56 9.00 -11.24 17.89
CA ALA A 56 7.92 -12.21 18.03
C ALA A 56 8.16 -13.41 17.10
N PRO A 57 8.02 -14.66 17.59
CA PRO A 57 8.20 -15.85 16.75
C PRO A 57 7.07 -16.07 15.77
N LYS A 58 5.95 -15.37 15.93
CA LYS A 58 4.80 -15.43 15.02
C LYS A 58 4.46 -14.04 14.50
N LYS A 59 4.56 -13.87 13.21
CA LYS A 59 4.33 -12.58 12.56
C LYS A 59 3.34 -12.74 11.41
N ILE A 60 2.48 -11.75 11.24
CA ILE A 60 1.61 -11.61 10.06
C ILE A 60 1.87 -10.26 9.41
N LEU A 61 1.68 -10.19 8.10
CA LEU A 61 1.75 -8.96 7.33
C LEU A 61 0.38 -8.61 6.75
N ILE A 62 -0.04 -7.37 6.93
CA ILE A 62 -1.24 -6.79 6.31
C ILE A 62 -0.79 -5.60 5.47
N PHE A 63 -1.20 -5.56 4.21
CA PHE A 63 -0.89 -4.42 3.35
C PHE A 63 -2.04 -4.10 2.38
N GLY A 64 -2.06 -2.87 1.89
CA GLY A 64 -3.05 -2.39 0.92
C GLY A 64 -2.54 -1.24 0.09
N GLY A 65 -3.40 -0.71 -0.78
CA GLY A 65 -3.03 0.39 -1.67
C GLY A 65 -1.91 0.03 -2.65
N ILE A 66 -1.81 -1.24 -3.06
CA ILE A 66 -0.85 -1.69 -4.09
C ILE A 66 -1.25 -1.16 -5.47
N HIS A 67 -2.57 -1.09 -5.73
CA HIS A 67 -3.09 -0.38 -6.88
C HIS A 67 -3.51 1.04 -6.49
N GLY A 68 -3.10 2.02 -7.27
CA GLY A 68 -3.34 3.43 -6.96
C GLY A 68 -4.81 3.79 -6.75
N ARG A 69 -5.72 3.23 -7.53
CA ARG A 69 -7.17 3.49 -7.43
C ARG A 69 -7.86 2.85 -6.22
N GLU A 70 -7.15 1.97 -5.50
CA GLU A 70 -7.70 1.20 -4.38
C GLU A 70 -7.35 1.79 -3.01
N TYR A 71 -7.23 3.11 -2.92
CA TYR A 71 -6.85 3.87 -1.71
C TYR A 71 -7.78 3.64 -0.52
N MET A 72 -9.02 3.19 -0.76
CA MET A 72 -9.93 2.80 0.32
C MET A 72 -9.43 1.61 1.14
N THR A 73 -8.59 0.75 0.56
CA THR A 73 -7.98 -0.37 1.30
C THR A 73 -6.98 0.13 2.35
N SER A 74 -6.27 1.21 2.04
CA SER A 74 -5.39 1.90 2.99
C SER A 74 -6.20 2.49 4.16
N GLN A 75 -7.33 3.14 3.87
CA GLN A 75 -8.24 3.65 4.91
C GLN A 75 -8.76 2.53 5.80
N LEU A 76 -9.24 1.44 5.21
CA LEU A 76 -9.76 0.28 5.93
C LEU A 76 -8.70 -0.32 6.88
N ILE A 77 -7.46 -0.48 6.41
CA ILE A 77 -6.35 -0.97 7.23
C ILE A 77 -6.10 -0.04 8.42
N MET A 78 -6.08 1.26 8.21
CA MET A 78 -5.88 2.24 9.28
C MET A 78 -7.04 2.27 10.28
N GLU A 79 -8.28 2.12 9.81
CA GLU A 79 -9.47 1.99 10.67
C GLU A 79 -9.41 0.72 11.52
N GLN A 80 -9.13 -0.43 10.93
CA GLN A 80 -8.99 -1.70 11.64
C GLN A 80 -7.85 -1.66 12.67
N THR A 81 -6.71 -1.08 12.28
CA THR A 81 -5.57 -0.87 13.19
C THR A 81 -5.97 0.00 14.37
N THR A 82 -6.64 1.12 14.11
CA THR A 82 -7.10 2.04 15.16
C THR A 82 -8.07 1.35 16.12
N GLU A 83 -9.04 0.64 15.58
CA GLU A 83 -10.03 -0.08 16.38
C GLU A 83 -9.37 -1.17 17.26
N PHE A 84 -8.43 -1.93 16.65
CA PHE A 84 -7.67 -2.96 17.37
C PHE A 84 -6.89 -2.38 18.55
N LEU A 85 -6.11 -1.31 18.32
CA LEU A 85 -5.34 -0.63 19.36
C LEU A 85 -6.21 -0.05 20.46
N MET A 86 -7.33 0.56 20.09
CA MET A 86 -8.28 1.11 21.05
C MET A 86 -8.92 0.02 21.92
N LYS A 87 -9.21 -1.15 21.34
CA LYS A 87 -9.71 -2.31 22.09
C LYS A 87 -8.62 -2.86 23.01
N LEU A 88 -7.40 -3.03 22.50
CA LEU A 88 -6.25 -3.52 23.27
C LEU A 88 -6.00 -2.69 24.55
N CYS A 89 -6.16 -1.36 24.46
CA CYS A 89 -5.95 -0.46 25.60
C CYS A 89 -7.15 -0.33 26.54
N ARG A 90 -8.37 -0.64 26.10
CA ARG A 90 -9.60 -0.47 26.89
C ARG A 90 -10.03 -1.68 27.68
N THR A 91 -9.67 -2.86 27.20
CA THR A 91 -10.09 -4.08 27.85
C THR A 91 -9.17 -4.39 29.02
N GLN A 92 -9.78 -4.46 30.24
CA GLN A 92 -9.18 -5.17 31.39
C GLN A 92 -9.19 -6.70 31.17
N ASP A 93 -9.56 -7.12 29.97
CA ASP A 93 -9.67 -8.51 29.59
C ASP A 93 -8.26 -9.08 29.33
N LYS A 94 -7.82 -9.91 30.25
CA LYS A 94 -6.53 -10.59 30.17
C LYS A 94 -6.38 -11.47 28.93
N GLU A 95 -7.47 -11.96 28.33
CA GLU A 95 -7.43 -12.74 27.09
C GLU A 95 -7.07 -11.85 25.91
N TYR A 96 -7.61 -10.63 25.84
CA TYR A 96 -7.29 -9.71 24.76
C TYR A 96 -5.82 -9.23 24.80
N ALA A 97 -5.29 -9.00 26.00
CA ALA A 97 -3.87 -8.67 26.19
C ALA A 97 -2.94 -9.81 25.73
N LYS A 98 -3.38 -11.07 25.84
CA LYS A 98 -2.63 -12.26 25.39
C LYS A 98 -2.61 -12.44 23.85
N ILE A 99 -3.46 -11.73 23.10
CA ILE A 99 -3.50 -11.87 21.64
C ILE A 99 -2.14 -11.60 21.02
N LEU A 100 -1.38 -10.65 21.56
CA LEU A 100 -0.04 -10.29 21.06
C LEU A 100 1.10 -11.06 21.74
N GLU A 101 0.81 -11.94 22.69
CA GLU A 101 1.86 -12.72 23.34
C GLU A 101 2.57 -13.63 22.33
N GLY A 102 3.87 -13.40 22.13
CA GLY A 102 4.68 -14.10 21.11
C GLY A 102 4.25 -13.84 19.68
N LYS A 103 3.51 -12.74 19.40
CA LYS A 103 3.01 -12.39 18.06
C LYS A 103 3.26 -10.94 17.77
N ALA A 104 3.39 -10.65 16.46
CA ALA A 104 3.40 -9.28 15.94
C ALA A 104 2.56 -9.16 14.67
N ILE A 105 1.94 -8.01 14.52
CA ILE A 105 1.19 -7.61 13.32
C ILE A 105 2.00 -6.53 12.63
N HIS A 106 2.53 -6.83 11.46
CA HIS A 106 3.21 -5.87 10.58
C HIS A 106 2.22 -5.31 9.57
N VAL A 107 2.32 -4.03 9.30
CA VAL A 107 1.38 -3.31 8.43
C VAL A 107 2.13 -2.40 7.47
N VAL A 108 1.80 -2.50 6.18
CA VAL A 108 2.18 -1.52 5.15
C VAL A 108 0.89 -0.91 4.61
N PRO A 109 0.45 0.24 5.14
CA PRO A 109 -0.91 0.72 4.89
C PRO A 109 -1.13 1.21 3.46
N MET A 110 -0.07 1.66 2.77
CA MET A 110 -0.14 2.16 1.40
C MET A 110 1.16 1.81 0.66
N VAL A 111 1.12 0.73 -0.13
CA VAL A 111 2.30 0.22 -0.87
C VAL A 111 2.65 1.15 -2.03
N ASN A 112 1.66 1.78 -2.67
CA ASN A 112 1.80 2.60 -3.87
C ASN A 112 1.31 4.03 -3.66
N PRO A 113 2.00 4.85 -2.85
CA PRO A 113 1.53 6.21 -2.56
C PRO A 113 1.58 7.15 -3.77
N ASP A 114 2.48 6.92 -4.72
CA ASP A 114 2.54 7.68 -5.97
C ASP A 114 1.34 7.36 -6.86
N GLY A 115 1.03 6.09 -7.06
CA GLY A 115 -0.14 5.66 -7.81
C GLY A 115 -1.46 6.13 -7.19
N VAL A 116 -1.58 6.10 -5.86
CA VAL A 116 -2.73 6.67 -5.14
C VAL A 116 -2.86 8.16 -5.45
N THR A 117 -1.75 8.90 -5.38
CA THR A 117 -1.74 10.33 -5.68
C THR A 117 -2.15 10.60 -7.13
N ILE A 118 -1.67 9.80 -8.08
CA ILE A 118 -2.07 9.91 -9.50
C ILE A 118 -3.56 9.62 -9.67
N SER A 119 -4.07 8.57 -9.04
CA SER A 119 -5.50 8.23 -9.16
C SER A 119 -6.43 9.34 -8.66
N GLN A 120 -5.98 10.10 -7.67
CA GLN A 120 -6.75 11.17 -7.03
C GLN A 120 -6.56 12.55 -7.66
N ARG A 121 -5.34 12.87 -8.12
CA ARG A 121 -4.94 14.23 -8.55
C ARG A 121 -4.42 14.28 -9.99
N GLY A 122 -4.38 13.14 -10.68
CA GLY A 122 -3.73 13.03 -11.98
C GLY A 122 -2.23 13.28 -11.90
N ALA A 123 -1.62 13.56 -13.05
CA ALA A 123 -0.19 13.88 -13.15
C ALA A 123 0.22 15.11 -12.32
N MET A 124 -0.73 16.02 -12.03
CA MET A 124 -0.49 17.20 -11.19
C MET A 124 -0.13 16.86 -9.74
N GLY A 125 -0.42 15.66 -9.28
CA GLY A 125 -0.03 15.17 -7.96
C GLY A 125 1.43 14.73 -7.86
N ILE A 126 2.15 14.61 -8.96
CA ILE A 126 3.55 14.19 -9.04
C ILE A 126 4.47 15.42 -9.01
N LYS A 127 5.49 15.38 -8.18
CA LYS A 127 6.44 16.48 -7.96
C LYS A 127 7.63 16.40 -8.93
N ASN A 128 8.12 15.20 -9.20
CA ASN A 128 9.21 14.96 -10.13
C ASN A 128 8.74 15.25 -11.56
N PRO A 129 9.35 16.21 -12.29
CA PRO A 129 8.89 16.62 -13.62
C PRO A 129 8.99 15.50 -14.67
N ASP A 130 10.00 14.64 -14.58
CA ASP A 130 10.18 13.55 -15.56
C ASP A 130 9.08 12.48 -15.36
N LEU A 131 8.78 12.12 -14.11
CA LEU A 131 7.67 11.22 -13.83
C LEU A 131 6.32 11.82 -14.21
N LYS A 132 6.13 13.10 -13.95
CA LYS A 132 4.92 13.80 -14.36
C LYS A 132 4.72 13.75 -15.87
N ASN A 133 5.76 14.04 -16.65
CA ASN A 133 5.74 13.96 -18.11
C ASN A 133 5.42 12.53 -18.57
N LEU A 134 6.05 11.51 -17.97
CA LEU A 134 5.78 10.11 -18.29
C LEU A 134 4.30 9.74 -18.03
N VAL A 135 3.74 10.15 -16.90
CA VAL A 135 2.32 9.91 -16.56
C VAL A 135 1.38 10.60 -17.56
N GLU A 136 1.71 11.82 -18.01
CA GLU A 136 0.96 12.54 -19.05
C GLU A 136 1.07 11.85 -20.42
N GLU A 137 2.25 11.37 -20.80
CA GLU A 137 2.49 10.62 -22.04
C GLU A 137 1.69 9.31 -22.07
N ILE A 138 1.71 8.54 -20.97
CA ILE A 138 0.90 7.33 -20.85
C ILE A 138 -0.58 7.68 -21.01
N ALA A 139 -1.05 8.73 -20.31
CA ALA A 139 -2.44 9.14 -20.40
C ALA A 139 -2.86 9.53 -21.81
N LEU A 140 -2.03 10.30 -22.50
CA LEU A 140 -2.27 10.71 -23.90
C LEU A 140 -2.34 9.52 -24.85
N ARG A 141 -1.39 8.58 -24.73
CA ARG A 141 -1.33 7.37 -25.55
C ARG A 141 -2.56 6.48 -25.35
N GLU A 142 -3.07 6.40 -24.13
CA GLU A 142 -4.26 5.61 -23.79
C GLU A 142 -5.59 6.37 -23.95
N GLY A 143 -5.59 7.55 -24.58
CA GLY A 143 -6.78 8.34 -24.87
C GLY A 143 -7.30 9.20 -23.72
N GLY A 144 -6.52 9.40 -22.68
CA GLY A 144 -6.80 10.36 -21.59
C GLY A 144 -6.65 11.79 -22.12
N ARG A 145 -7.77 12.52 -22.25
CA ARG A 145 -7.79 13.86 -22.91
C ARG A 145 -7.58 15.03 -21.95
N HIS A 146 -7.53 14.79 -20.65
CA HIS A 146 -7.48 15.86 -19.65
C HIS A 146 -6.58 15.50 -18.47
N PRO A 147 -5.69 16.40 -18.01
CA PRO A 147 -4.74 16.11 -16.90
C PRO A 147 -5.38 15.71 -15.56
N GLN A 148 -6.68 15.96 -15.38
CA GLN A 148 -7.46 15.67 -14.18
C GLN A 148 -8.75 14.89 -14.48
N GLY A 149 -8.86 14.26 -15.65
CA GLY A 149 -10.08 13.59 -16.08
C GLY A 149 -10.30 12.21 -15.43
N SER A 150 -11.47 11.62 -15.69
CA SER A 150 -11.88 10.30 -15.22
C SER A 150 -10.90 9.16 -15.59
N TYR A 151 -9.99 9.41 -16.51
CA TYR A 151 -8.91 8.50 -16.88
C TYR A 151 -8.06 8.11 -15.67
N PHE A 152 -7.59 9.09 -14.88
CA PHE A 152 -6.71 8.84 -13.74
C PHE A 152 -7.40 8.11 -12.59
N HIS A 153 -8.70 8.22 -12.44
CA HIS A 153 -9.45 7.45 -11.42
C HIS A 153 -9.34 5.92 -11.60
N ARG A 154 -8.87 5.47 -12.78
CA ARG A 154 -8.62 4.06 -13.07
C ARG A 154 -7.16 3.66 -12.93
N TRP A 155 -6.29 4.58 -12.51
CA TRP A 155 -4.86 4.34 -12.43
C TRP A 155 -4.52 3.30 -11.36
N LYS A 156 -3.96 2.18 -11.76
CA LYS A 156 -3.47 1.11 -10.88
C LYS A 156 -1.98 1.20 -10.61
N ALA A 157 -1.20 1.54 -11.64
CA ALA A 157 0.26 1.50 -11.67
C ALA A 157 0.91 2.45 -10.66
N ASN A 158 2.22 2.33 -10.48
CA ASN A 158 3.02 3.36 -9.82
C ASN A 158 3.29 4.56 -10.77
N ALA A 159 4.15 5.50 -10.35
CA ALA A 159 4.46 6.69 -11.17
C ALA A 159 5.26 6.37 -12.44
N LYS A 160 5.87 5.19 -12.53
CA LYS A 160 6.57 4.73 -13.74
C LYS A 160 5.68 3.91 -14.67
N GLY A 161 4.39 3.83 -14.38
CA GLY A 161 3.44 3.06 -15.17
C GLY A 161 3.59 1.56 -15.02
N VAL A 162 4.15 1.07 -13.90
CA VAL A 162 4.30 -0.35 -13.58
C VAL A 162 3.19 -0.80 -12.63
N ASP A 163 2.48 -1.85 -13.00
CA ASP A 163 1.51 -2.52 -12.14
C ASP A 163 2.27 -3.36 -11.10
N LEU A 164 2.33 -2.86 -9.86
CA LEU A 164 3.11 -3.47 -8.80
C LEU A 164 2.68 -4.91 -8.47
N ASN A 165 1.39 -5.22 -8.64
CA ASN A 165 0.86 -6.57 -8.41
C ASN A 165 1.31 -7.59 -9.49
N ARG A 166 2.02 -7.13 -10.53
CA ARG A 166 2.65 -7.95 -11.57
C ARG A 166 4.18 -7.87 -11.54
N ASN A 167 4.75 -7.13 -10.58
CA ASN A 167 6.19 -6.85 -10.55
C ASN A 167 6.97 -7.70 -9.55
N PHE A 168 6.32 -8.62 -8.82
CA PHE A 168 7.00 -9.56 -7.92
C PHE A 168 7.64 -10.72 -8.69
N ASP A 169 8.72 -11.28 -8.14
CA ASP A 169 9.38 -12.49 -8.65
C ASP A 169 8.57 -13.75 -8.25
N ALA A 170 7.39 -13.86 -8.83
CA ALA A 170 6.44 -14.95 -8.63
C ALA A 170 5.85 -15.32 -9.99
N LEU A 171 6.50 -16.23 -10.70
CA LEU A 171 6.17 -16.61 -12.09
C LEU A 171 6.10 -15.38 -13.03
N TRP A 172 6.96 -14.39 -12.80
CA TRP A 172 6.95 -13.12 -13.53
C TRP A 172 7.07 -13.33 -15.06
N GLU A 173 7.90 -14.30 -15.50
CA GLU A 173 8.11 -14.60 -16.93
C GLU A 173 6.82 -15.06 -17.62
N THR A 174 5.95 -15.79 -16.89
CA THR A 174 4.73 -16.40 -17.43
C THR A 174 3.49 -15.52 -17.34
N CYS A 175 3.64 -14.25 -16.97
CA CYS A 175 2.51 -13.31 -16.86
C CYS A 175 1.98 -12.94 -18.26
N GLU A 176 0.96 -13.65 -18.73
CA GLU A 176 0.40 -13.53 -20.08
C GLU A 176 -0.39 -12.24 -20.30
N ASP A 177 -1.08 -11.73 -19.26
CA ASP A 177 -1.90 -10.52 -19.36
C ASP A 177 -1.12 -9.21 -19.34
N ALA A 178 0.22 -9.27 -19.33
CA ALA A 178 1.06 -8.10 -19.21
C ALA A 178 1.13 -7.34 -20.54
N VAL A 179 0.93 -6.01 -20.47
CA VAL A 179 1.27 -5.12 -21.58
C VAL A 179 2.79 -4.91 -21.64
N GLN A 180 3.31 -4.52 -22.82
CA GLN A 180 4.75 -4.52 -23.08
C GLN A 180 5.44 -3.19 -22.76
N GLU A 181 4.69 -2.17 -22.40
CA GLU A 181 5.20 -0.82 -22.14
C GLU A 181 4.49 -0.16 -20.95
N PRO A 182 5.10 0.86 -20.33
CA PRO A 182 4.50 1.59 -19.22
C PRO A 182 3.05 1.98 -19.51
N SER A 183 2.15 1.65 -18.56
CA SER A 183 0.71 1.77 -18.73
C SER A 183 0.07 2.09 -17.39
N ARG A 184 -1.18 2.57 -17.41
CA ARG A 184 -1.94 2.75 -16.17
C ARG A 184 -2.23 1.44 -15.42
N GLU A 185 -2.15 0.29 -16.11
CA GLU A 185 -2.39 -1.05 -15.54
C GLU A 185 -1.74 -2.14 -16.38
N ASN A 186 -1.44 -3.29 -15.78
CA ASN A 186 -0.97 -4.53 -16.41
C ASN A 186 0.46 -4.50 -16.98
N TYR A 187 1.21 -3.42 -16.91
CA TYR A 187 2.64 -3.48 -17.25
C TYR A 187 3.45 -4.06 -16.09
N LYS A 188 4.12 -5.16 -16.32
CA LYS A 188 4.86 -5.90 -15.28
C LYS A 188 6.24 -5.35 -14.94
N GLY A 189 6.65 -4.27 -15.64
CA GLY A 189 8.00 -3.70 -15.50
C GLY A 189 9.04 -4.41 -16.39
N PRO A 190 10.28 -3.89 -16.45
CA PRO A 190 11.34 -4.44 -17.30
C PRO A 190 11.96 -5.74 -16.75
N LYS A 191 11.79 -6.02 -15.46
CA LYS A 191 12.25 -7.22 -14.75
C LYS A 191 11.48 -7.37 -13.44
N PRO A 192 11.48 -8.56 -12.82
CA PRO A 192 10.87 -8.73 -11.51
C PRO A 192 11.53 -7.80 -10.48
N GLU A 193 10.73 -7.30 -9.57
CA GLU A 193 11.15 -6.38 -8.49
C GLU A 193 11.96 -5.16 -8.99
N SER A 194 11.63 -4.68 -10.19
CA SER A 194 12.27 -3.48 -10.75
C SER A 194 11.89 -2.22 -9.97
N GLU A 195 10.72 -2.20 -9.37
CA GLU A 195 10.20 -1.04 -8.66
C GLU A 195 10.61 -1.06 -7.18
N ILE A 196 10.80 0.13 -6.62
CA ILE A 196 11.20 0.30 -5.22
C ILE A 196 10.14 -0.29 -4.29
N GLU A 197 8.87 -0.05 -4.59
CA GLU A 197 7.73 -0.47 -3.80
C GLU A 197 7.61 -2.01 -3.71
N SER A 198 7.67 -2.69 -4.84
CA SER A 198 7.59 -4.17 -4.89
C SER A 198 8.82 -4.81 -4.26
N ARG A 199 10.02 -4.29 -4.55
CA ARG A 199 11.27 -4.76 -3.96
C ARG A 199 11.28 -4.60 -2.45
N ALA A 200 10.88 -3.41 -1.93
CA ALA A 200 10.85 -3.13 -0.50
C ALA A 200 9.88 -4.06 0.25
N LEU A 201 8.70 -4.33 -0.32
CA LEU A 201 7.73 -5.26 0.26
C LEU A 201 8.26 -6.71 0.22
N ALA A 202 8.89 -7.13 -0.87
CA ALA A 202 9.49 -8.46 -1.00
C ALA A 202 10.66 -8.65 -0.02
N GLU A 203 11.53 -7.66 0.14
CA GLU A 203 12.64 -7.68 1.11
C GLU A 203 12.12 -7.75 2.55
N LEU A 204 11.08 -6.98 2.89
CA LEU A 204 10.40 -7.07 4.19
C LEU A 204 9.90 -8.50 4.43
N THR A 205 9.25 -9.10 3.43
CA THR A 205 8.68 -10.44 3.54
C THR A 205 9.76 -11.50 3.74
N ARG A 206 10.88 -11.40 3.02
CA ARG A 206 12.02 -12.33 3.17
C ARG A 206 12.72 -12.18 4.52
N ARG A 207 12.84 -10.93 5.02
CA ARG A 207 13.49 -10.64 6.30
C ARG A 207 12.70 -11.11 7.51
N GLU A 208 11.38 -10.91 7.48
CA GLU A 208 10.53 -11.15 8.66
C GLU A 208 9.89 -12.54 8.70
N GLU A 209 9.95 -13.31 7.61
CA GLU A 209 9.43 -14.69 7.52
C GLU A 209 7.99 -14.85 8.03
N PHE A 210 7.06 -14.06 7.48
CA PHE A 210 5.66 -14.04 7.92
C PHE A 210 4.97 -15.39 7.75
N GLN A 211 4.22 -15.85 8.78
CA GLN A 211 3.37 -17.04 8.67
C GLN A 211 2.15 -16.83 7.78
N ARG A 212 1.68 -15.59 7.68
CA ARG A 212 0.54 -15.21 6.85
C ARG A 212 0.75 -13.80 6.31
N THR A 213 0.32 -13.59 5.08
CA THR A 213 0.22 -12.27 4.46
C THR A 213 -1.21 -12.04 4.00
N ILE A 214 -1.70 -10.83 4.17
CA ILE A 214 -3.04 -10.41 3.74
C ILE A 214 -2.87 -9.16 2.88
N SER A 215 -3.18 -9.29 1.59
CA SER A 215 -3.21 -8.17 0.65
C SER A 215 -4.65 -7.71 0.46
N TYR A 216 -4.92 -6.47 0.81
CA TYR A 216 -6.23 -5.87 0.58
C TYR A 216 -6.32 -5.27 -0.82
N HIS A 217 -7.30 -5.72 -1.56
CA HIS A 217 -7.71 -5.18 -2.85
C HIS A 217 -9.16 -4.69 -2.81
N SER A 218 -9.58 -3.95 -3.81
CA SER A 218 -10.98 -3.59 -4.03
C SER A 218 -11.45 -4.08 -5.39
N SER A 219 -12.78 -4.25 -5.52
CA SER A 219 -13.48 -4.84 -6.65
C SER A 219 -13.40 -6.36 -6.75
N GLY A 220 -14.56 -7.00 -6.82
CA GLY A 220 -14.74 -8.46 -6.84
C GLY A 220 -14.96 -9.01 -5.42
N ALA A 221 -16.03 -9.66 -5.15
CA ALA A 221 -16.32 -10.29 -3.86
C ALA A 221 -15.62 -11.66 -3.74
N VAL A 222 -14.27 -11.65 -3.82
CA VAL A 222 -13.44 -12.87 -3.86
C VAL A 222 -12.29 -12.76 -2.87
N ILE A 223 -11.88 -13.92 -2.34
CA ILE A 223 -10.65 -14.08 -1.57
C ILE A 223 -9.81 -15.11 -2.32
N TYR A 224 -8.63 -14.69 -2.79
CA TYR A 224 -7.62 -15.59 -3.31
C TYR A 224 -6.77 -16.06 -2.14
N TRP A 225 -6.68 -17.36 -1.94
CA TRP A 225 -5.98 -17.99 -0.82
C TRP A 225 -4.88 -18.94 -1.26
N ASP A 226 -4.79 -19.16 -2.57
CA ASP A 226 -3.79 -19.99 -3.22
C ASP A 226 -3.34 -19.35 -4.53
N PHE A 227 -2.13 -19.66 -4.95
CA PHE A 227 -1.57 -19.20 -6.21
C PHE A 227 -1.64 -20.38 -7.20
N TYR A 228 -2.67 -20.37 -8.04
CA TYR A 228 -2.81 -21.37 -9.09
C TYR A 228 -1.73 -21.16 -10.15
N GLN A 229 -0.94 -22.21 -10.34
CA GLN A 229 0.05 -22.29 -11.42
C GLN A 229 -0.62 -22.76 -12.71
#